data_11282eb63f36bae1cd0f2f177d2c8508
#
_entry.id   11282eb63f36bae1cd0f2f177d2c8508
#
_cell.length_a   1.000
_cell.length_b   1.000
_cell.length_c   1.000
_cell.angle_alpha   90.00
_cell.angle_beta   90.00
_cell.angle_gamma   90.00
#
_symmetry.space_group_name_H-M   'P 1'
#
loop_
_entity.id
_entity.type
_entity.pdbx_description
1 polymer ?
#
loop_
_entity_poly.entity_id
_entity_poly.type
_entity_poly.pdbx_seq_one_letter_code
_entity_poly.pdbx_strand_id
1 'polypeptide(L)'
;MKKKIFVIVGDNLGLSRDQIDYEDLEIIKFPTIVDGKEYRESEEYNANWLISKFEKENVVAKSSTLPQKDIVDAIERNYRNHDLIIHVVMSSGLSSASWKVAENVRKQYEDAIPIINVDSRQAVNGVGNVLLGIIDIIKNNDDLSIEEIEKLCQQVVENTYSYFIFPDLNYLYKGGRIGRAQSLMGSLLHIIPIIGMMGDDPEGIVSSLGKGRTFKQVNNQIINLIKTKMEEKSASKIKRAVFLSGYGEKNRDVAEELVEKVRALPCDDFVLGKAGLVDAVYCGPGAYGVSILL
;
A
#
# COMPACT_ATOMS: atom_id res chain seq x y z
N MET A 1 17.21 -3.80 -26.86
CA MET A 1 17.58 -4.85 -25.86
C MET A 1 16.76 -4.62 -24.61
N LYS A 2 16.25 -5.69 -24.01
CA LYS A 2 15.49 -5.62 -22.75
C LYS A 2 16.34 -4.95 -21.67
N LYS A 3 15.81 -3.87 -21.05
CA LYS A 3 16.49 -3.19 -19.97
C LYS A 3 16.49 -4.06 -18.72
N LYS A 4 17.62 -4.08 -18.01
CA LYS A 4 17.70 -4.64 -16.65
C LYS A 4 17.23 -3.56 -15.68
N ILE A 5 16.13 -3.82 -15.01
CA ILE A 5 15.48 -2.86 -14.11
C ILE A 5 15.56 -3.37 -12.68
N PHE A 6 16.11 -2.56 -11.78
CA PHE A 6 16.09 -2.84 -10.35
C PHE A 6 14.94 -2.10 -9.69
N VAL A 7 14.21 -2.77 -8.81
CA VAL A 7 13.06 -2.18 -8.13
C VAL A 7 13.33 -2.05 -6.64
N ILE A 8 12.99 -0.89 -6.07
CA ILE A 8 13.06 -0.63 -4.62
C ILE A 8 11.66 -0.30 -4.11
N VAL A 9 11.29 -0.84 -2.95
CA VAL A 9 10.01 -0.55 -2.27
C VAL A 9 10.19 -0.66 -0.76
N GLY A 10 9.37 0.04 0.01
CA GLY A 10 9.27 -0.17 1.45
C GLY A 10 8.42 -1.38 1.81
N ASP A 11 8.59 -1.94 3.02
CA ASP A 11 7.83 -3.11 3.51
C ASP A 11 6.36 -2.82 3.89
N ASN A 12 5.90 -1.59 3.65
CA ASN A 12 4.50 -1.17 3.79
C ASN A 12 3.64 -1.50 2.55
N LEU A 13 3.76 -2.71 2.04
CA LEU A 13 3.18 -3.11 0.75
C LEU A 13 2.06 -4.16 0.86
N GLY A 14 1.79 -4.64 2.07
CA GLY A 14 0.75 -5.62 2.32
C GLY A 14 0.98 -6.98 1.63
N LEU A 15 2.20 -7.28 1.22
CA LEU A 15 2.61 -8.53 0.57
C LEU A 15 3.86 -9.08 1.25
N SER A 16 4.04 -10.39 1.23
CA SER A 16 5.29 -11.04 1.57
C SER A 16 6.20 -11.19 0.34
N ARG A 17 7.50 -11.34 0.56
CA ARG A 17 8.50 -11.45 -0.54
C ARG A 17 8.22 -12.61 -1.50
N ASP A 18 7.73 -13.73 -0.99
CA ASP A 18 7.38 -14.93 -1.77
C ASP A 18 6.16 -14.76 -2.69
N GLN A 19 5.35 -13.73 -2.46
CA GLN A 19 4.23 -13.35 -3.33
C GLN A 19 4.64 -12.48 -4.52
N ILE A 20 5.92 -12.10 -4.61
CA ILE A 20 6.44 -11.19 -5.63
C ILE A 20 7.44 -11.95 -6.51
N ASP A 21 6.99 -12.33 -7.70
CA ASP A 21 7.81 -13.03 -8.69
C ASP A 21 8.65 -12.03 -9.50
N TYR A 22 9.67 -11.46 -8.86
CA TYR A 22 10.68 -10.58 -9.48
C TYR A 22 11.97 -10.59 -8.65
N GLU A 23 13.11 -11.02 -9.25
CA GLU A 23 14.35 -11.22 -8.51
C GLU A 23 15.07 -9.90 -8.21
N ASP A 24 15.13 -8.98 -9.18
CA ASP A 24 15.82 -7.68 -9.08
C ASP A 24 15.01 -6.66 -8.24
N LEU A 25 14.61 -7.08 -7.03
CA LEU A 25 13.79 -6.33 -6.08
C LEU A 25 14.43 -6.29 -4.70
N GLU A 26 14.46 -5.10 -4.11
CA GLU A 26 14.77 -4.93 -2.68
C GLU A 26 13.61 -4.30 -1.92
N ILE A 27 13.22 -4.95 -0.82
CA ILE A 27 12.21 -4.46 0.12
C ILE A 27 12.94 -3.90 1.34
N ILE A 28 12.88 -2.58 1.52
CA ILE A 28 13.52 -1.88 2.63
C ILE A 28 12.54 -1.78 3.81
N LYS A 29 13.01 -2.17 5.00
CA LYS A 29 12.17 -2.20 6.20
C LYS A 29 12.07 -0.84 6.87
N PHE A 30 10.84 -0.38 7.11
CA PHE A 30 10.58 0.85 7.84
C PHE A 30 10.96 0.72 9.32
N PRO A 31 11.63 1.74 9.91
CA PRO A 31 11.75 1.83 11.35
C PRO A 31 10.38 2.08 11.99
N THR A 32 10.00 1.20 12.91
CA THR A 32 8.78 1.30 13.70
C THR A 32 9.16 1.50 15.16
N ILE A 33 8.65 2.56 15.78
CA ILE A 33 8.98 2.93 17.16
C ILE A 33 7.79 2.58 18.03
N VAL A 34 8.03 1.69 19.00
CA VAL A 34 7.02 1.22 19.99
C VAL A 34 7.55 1.54 21.38
N ASP A 35 6.83 2.36 22.13
CA ASP A 35 7.22 2.84 23.47
C ASP A 35 8.65 3.40 23.52
N GLY A 36 9.04 4.14 22.47
CA GLY A 36 10.34 4.79 22.38
C GLY A 36 11.49 3.91 21.87
N LYS A 37 11.26 2.61 21.65
CA LYS A 37 12.26 1.68 21.10
C LYS A 37 12.00 1.39 19.63
N GLU A 38 13.06 1.40 18.80
CA GLU A 38 12.99 1.10 17.38
C GLU A 38 12.96 -0.41 17.12
N TYR A 39 12.08 -0.82 16.21
CA TYR A 39 11.94 -2.18 15.68
C TYR A 39 11.85 -2.13 14.16
N ARG A 40 12.20 -3.25 13.51
CA ARG A 40 11.97 -3.47 12.08
C ARG A 40 11.29 -4.81 11.90
N GLU A 41 10.48 -4.93 10.84
CA GLU A 41 9.77 -6.17 10.51
C GLU A 41 10.70 -7.39 10.55
N SER A 42 10.29 -8.42 11.28
CA SER A 42 11.00 -9.70 11.42
C SER A 42 10.01 -10.81 11.78
N GLU A 43 10.49 -12.04 11.93
CA GLU A 43 9.66 -13.14 12.43
C GLU A 43 9.12 -12.87 13.84
N GLU A 44 9.93 -12.22 14.70
CA GLU A 44 9.56 -11.88 16.07
C GLU A 44 8.73 -10.60 16.15
N TYR A 45 9.13 -9.56 15.40
CA TYR A 45 8.49 -8.25 15.40
C TYR A 45 7.70 -8.02 14.11
N ASN A 46 6.44 -8.37 14.12
CA ASN A 46 5.54 -8.31 12.97
C ASN A 46 4.18 -7.70 13.35
N ALA A 47 3.28 -7.60 12.39
CA ALA A 47 1.96 -7.04 12.62
C ALA A 47 1.21 -7.72 13.79
N ASN A 48 1.24 -9.06 13.87
CA ASN A 48 0.55 -9.78 14.94
C ASN A 48 1.13 -9.47 16.32
N TRP A 49 2.46 -9.33 16.44
CA TRP A 49 3.12 -8.91 17.66
C TRP A 49 2.62 -7.54 18.12
N LEU A 50 2.57 -6.54 17.23
CA LEU A 50 2.12 -5.19 17.56
C LEU A 50 0.63 -5.14 17.89
N ILE A 51 -0.20 -5.84 17.13
CA ILE A 51 -1.64 -5.94 17.39
C ILE A 51 -1.91 -6.57 18.77
N SER A 52 -1.20 -7.65 19.09
CA SER A 52 -1.31 -8.27 20.44
C SER A 52 -0.92 -7.31 21.55
N LYS A 53 0.05 -6.41 21.31
CA LYS A 53 0.39 -5.36 22.28
C LYS A 53 -0.72 -4.30 22.39
N PHE A 54 -1.28 -3.83 21.30
CA PHE A 54 -2.41 -2.89 21.31
C PHE A 54 -3.65 -3.44 22.04
N GLU A 55 -3.89 -4.75 21.98
CA GLU A 55 -5.03 -5.40 22.64
C GLU A 55 -4.81 -5.60 24.15
N LYS A 56 -3.57 -5.74 24.60
CA LYS A 56 -3.22 -6.09 26.00
C LYS A 56 -2.66 -4.93 26.81
N GLU A 57 -2.08 -3.95 26.12
CA GLU A 57 -1.28 -2.89 26.75
C GLU A 57 -1.67 -1.53 26.14
N ASN A 58 -1.48 -0.44 26.90
CA ASN A 58 -1.63 0.91 26.36
C ASN A 58 -0.33 1.36 25.68
N VAL A 59 -0.12 0.90 24.46
CA VAL A 59 1.12 1.08 23.70
C VAL A 59 1.04 2.30 22.79
N VAL A 60 2.14 3.05 22.71
CA VAL A 60 2.32 4.14 21.75
C VAL A 60 3.25 3.67 20.64
N ALA A 61 2.70 3.57 19.42
CA ALA A 61 3.48 3.20 18.25
C ALA A 61 3.44 4.29 17.17
N LYS A 62 4.55 4.46 16.46
CA LYS A 62 4.70 5.36 15.31
C LYS A 62 5.73 4.80 14.33
N SER A 63 5.65 5.17 13.06
CA SER A 63 6.72 4.88 12.08
C SER A 63 7.64 6.08 11.90
N SER A 64 8.83 5.82 11.37
CA SER A 64 9.72 6.82 10.79
C SER A 64 9.70 6.72 9.26
N THR A 65 10.33 7.66 8.55
CA THR A 65 10.61 7.52 7.12
C THR A 65 11.67 6.44 6.90
N LEU A 66 11.72 5.87 5.68
CA LEU A 66 12.88 5.06 5.29
C LEU A 66 14.14 5.93 5.40
N PRO A 67 15.20 5.45 6.08
CA PRO A 67 16.45 6.17 6.14
C PRO A 67 17.04 6.31 4.73
N GLN A 68 17.50 7.51 4.37
CA GLN A 68 18.16 7.75 3.08
C GLN A 68 19.33 6.79 2.84
N LYS A 69 20.08 6.48 3.90
CA LYS A 69 21.18 5.51 3.86
C LYS A 69 20.75 4.14 3.35
N ASP A 70 19.61 3.61 3.80
CA ASP A 70 19.17 2.28 3.42
C ASP A 70 18.81 2.22 1.92
N ILE A 71 18.24 3.31 1.37
CA ILE A 71 17.94 3.44 -0.07
C ILE A 71 19.25 3.56 -0.86
N VAL A 72 20.19 4.40 -0.40
CA VAL A 72 21.50 4.55 -1.02
C VAL A 72 22.26 3.23 -1.04
N ASP A 73 22.29 2.50 0.08
CA ASP A 73 22.96 1.19 0.18
C ASP A 73 22.35 0.16 -0.81
N ALA A 74 21.02 0.19 -1.03
CA ALA A 74 20.36 -0.65 -2.02
C ALA A 74 20.78 -0.29 -3.46
N ILE A 75 20.85 1.00 -3.77
CA ILE A 75 21.31 1.51 -5.07
C ILE A 75 22.76 1.14 -5.31
N GLU A 76 23.66 1.39 -4.35
CA GLU A 76 25.11 1.12 -4.48
C GLU A 76 25.42 -0.37 -4.78
N ARG A 77 24.62 -1.27 -4.25
CA ARG A 77 24.77 -2.71 -4.54
C ARG A 77 24.36 -3.09 -5.96
N ASN A 78 23.50 -2.28 -6.62
CA ASN A 78 22.78 -2.73 -7.82
C ASN A 78 23.00 -1.86 -9.06
N TYR A 79 23.27 -0.54 -8.92
CA TYR A 79 23.22 0.41 -10.04
C TYR A 79 24.18 0.09 -11.21
N ARG A 80 25.31 -0.56 -10.95
CA ARG A 80 26.30 -0.91 -12.01
C ARG A 80 25.86 -2.07 -12.90
N ASN A 81 24.87 -2.84 -12.47
CA ASN A 81 24.39 -4.04 -13.16
C ASN A 81 23.02 -3.86 -13.80
N HIS A 82 22.43 -2.66 -13.67
CA HIS A 82 21.11 -2.35 -14.16
C HIS A 82 21.12 -1.08 -15.02
N ASP A 83 20.10 -0.94 -15.89
CA ASP A 83 19.94 0.18 -16.81
C ASP A 83 18.99 1.26 -16.25
N LEU A 84 18.17 0.90 -15.27
CA LEU A 84 17.15 1.74 -14.66
C LEU A 84 16.83 1.25 -13.25
N ILE A 85 16.55 2.18 -12.35
CA ILE A 85 15.98 1.89 -11.03
C ILE A 85 14.55 2.44 -10.98
N ILE A 86 13.60 1.64 -10.49
CA ILE A 86 12.25 2.11 -10.16
C ILE A 86 12.08 2.03 -8.65
N HIS A 87 11.84 3.16 -8.01
CA HIS A 87 11.58 3.24 -6.58
C HIS A 87 10.08 3.51 -6.34
N VAL A 88 9.34 2.49 -5.92
CA VAL A 88 7.92 2.63 -5.58
C VAL A 88 7.79 3.17 -4.17
N VAL A 89 7.33 4.40 -4.07
CA VAL A 89 7.20 5.15 -2.81
C VAL A 89 5.73 5.14 -2.38
N MET A 90 5.48 4.96 -1.08
CA MET A 90 4.14 5.19 -0.52
C MET A 90 3.66 6.60 -0.85
N SER A 91 2.35 6.81 -0.79
CA SER A 91 1.76 8.12 -1.10
C SER A 91 2.49 9.30 -0.47
N SER A 92 2.87 10.27 -1.31
CA SER A 92 3.46 11.54 -0.88
C SER A 92 2.49 12.37 -0.02
N GLY A 93 1.19 12.21 -0.22
CA GLY A 93 0.13 12.82 0.59
C GLY A 93 0.06 12.27 2.02
N LEU A 94 0.55 11.04 2.26
CA LEU A 94 0.66 10.44 3.60
C LEU A 94 2.05 10.64 4.21
N SER A 95 3.09 10.70 3.39
CA SER A 95 4.47 10.88 3.81
C SER A 95 5.27 11.73 2.83
N SER A 96 5.08 13.04 2.90
CA SER A 96 5.89 13.99 2.11
C SER A 96 7.39 13.89 2.43
N ALA A 97 7.74 13.46 3.63
CA ALA A 97 9.13 13.23 4.03
C ALA A 97 9.76 12.04 3.28
N SER A 98 9.03 10.90 3.13
CA SER A 98 9.51 9.76 2.33
C SER A 98 9.71 10.13 0.86
N TRP A 99 8.78 10.91 0.30
CA TRP A 99 8.90 11.43 -1.06
C TRP A 99 10.14 12.33 -1.23
N LYS A 100 10.36 13.27 -0.30
CA LYS A 100 11.54 14.14 -0.33
C LYS A 100 12.85 13.36 -0.25
N VAL A 101 12.90 12.31 0.58
CA VAL A 101 14.07 11.42 0.67
C VAL A 101 14.32 10.73 -0.67
N ALA A 102 13.28 10.17 -1.29
CA ALA A 102 13.39 9.52 -2.60
C ALA A 102 13.89 10.49 -3.69
N GLU A 103 13.35 11.71 -3.74
CA GLU A 103 13.79 12.74 -4.70
C GLU A 103 15.23 13.22 -4.45
N ASN A 104 15.66 13.33 -3.19
CA ASN A 104 17.05 13.68 -2.88
C ASN A 104 18.00 12.57 -3.35
N VAL A 105 17.64 11.31 -3.15
CA VAL A 105 18.45 10.19 -3.63
C VAL A 105 18.48 10.17 -5.16
N ARG A 106 17.35 10.35 -5.85
CA ARG A 106 17.32 10.43 -7.32
C ARG A 106 18.29 11.48 -7.86
N LYS A 107 18.29 12.68 -7.27
CA LYS A 107 19.23 13.74 -7.66
C LYS A 107 20.69 13.38 -7.40
N GLN A 108 20.98 12.65 -6.32
CA GLN A 108 22.35 12.22 -6.00
C GLN A 108 22.92 11.27 -7.08
N TYR A 109 22.06 10.53 -7.79
CA TYR A 109 22.46 9.53 -8.79
C TYR A 109 22.14 9.95 -10.24
N GLU A 110 21.72 11.20 -10.49
CA GLU A 110 21.26 11.64 -11.83
C GLU A 110 22.29 11.43 -12.96
N ASP A 111 23.58 11.54 -12.65
CA ASP A 111 24.68 11.29 -13.60
C ASP A 111 25.12 9.82 -13.66
N ALA A 112 24.66 8.96 -12.75
CA ALA A 112 25.14 7.59 -12.63
C ALA A 112 24.15 6.55 -13.23
N ILE A 113 22.87 6.69 -12.93
CA ILE A 113 21.80 5.79 -13.42
C ILE A 113 20.45 6.52 -13.39
N PRO A 114 19.58 6.35 -14.41
CA PRO A 114 18.21 6.84 -14.34
C PRO A 114 17.44 6.20 -13.16
N ILE A 115 16.71 7.03 -12.42
CA ILE A 115 15.83 6.58 -11.34
C ILE A 115 14.44 7.17 -11.56
N ILE A 116 13.43 6.31 -11.66
CA ILE A 116 12.00 6.69 -11.64
C ILE A 116 11.48 6.52 -10.22
N ASN A 117 11.15 7.63 -9.54
CA ASN A 117 10.37 7.58 -8.31
C ASN A 117 8.89 7.55 -8.65
N VAL A 118 8.19 6.50 -8.24
CA VAL A 118 6.74 6.35 -8.44
C VAL A 118 6.03 6.69 -7.14
N ASP A 119 5.35 7.82 -7.10
CA ASP A 119 4.38 8.11 -6.04
C ASP A 119 3.16 7.22 -6.22
N SER A 120 3.07 6.17 -5.41
CA SER A 120 1.97 5.19 -5.55
C SER A 120 0.59 5.77 -5.29
N ARG A 121 0.48 6.92 -4.62
CA ARG A 121 -0.77 7.49 -4.09
C ARG A 121 -1.57 6.48 -3.26
N GLN A 122 -0.87 5.47 -2.73
CA GLN A 122 -1.44 4.33 -2.01
C GLN A 122 -0.72 4.10 -0.69
N ALA A 123 -1.32 3.27 0.14
CA ALA A 123 -0.73 2.69 1.35
C ALA A 123 -1.05 1.19 1.42
N VAL A 124 -0.33 0.47 2.27
CA VAL A 124 -0.57 -0.95 2.58
C VAL A 124 -0.63 -1.79 1.28
N ASN A 125 -1.62 -2.68 1.14
CA ASN A 125 -1.82 -3.52 -0.04
C ASN A 125 -2.03 -2.74 -1.35
N GLY A 126 -2.37 -1.46 -1.30
CA GLY A 126 -2.42 -0.59 -2.47
C GLY A 126 -1.02 -0.35 -3.06
N VAL A 127 0.01 -0.16 -2.20
CA VAL A 127 1.42 -0.06 -2.64
C VAL A 127 1.84 -1.38 -3.31
N GLY A 128 1.50 -2.52 -2.69
CA GLY A 128 1.77 -3.84 -3.25
C GLY A 128 1.09 -4.05 -4.61
N ASN A 129 -0.14 -3.58 -4.78
CA ASN A 129 -0.85 -3.69 -6.06
C ASN A 129 -0.20 -2.84 -7.16
N VAL A 130 0.24 -1.61 -6.82
CA VAL A 130 1.02 -0.77 -7.75
C VAL A 130 2.34 -1.45 -8.10
N LEU A 131 3.08 -1.99 -7.12
CA LEU A 131 4.32 -2.71 -7.34
C LEU A 131 4.14 -3.88 -8.31
N LEU A 132 3.12 -4.74 -8.08
CA LEU A 132 2.85 -5.88 -8.96
C LEU A 132 2.45 -5.43 -10.37
N GLY A 133 1.69 -4.33 -10.50
CA GLY A 133 1.36 -3.75 -11.80
C GLY A 133 2.59 -3.23 -12.56
N ILE A 134 3.55 -2.64 -11.86
CA ILE A 134 4.84 -2.21 -12.43
C ILE A 134 5.68 -3.42 -12.85
N ILE A 135 5.73 -4.47 -12.05
CA ILE A 135 6.42 -5.72 -12.39
C ILE A 135 5.82 -6.34 -13.66
N ASP A 136 4.49 -6.31 -13.81
CA ASP A 136 3.85 -6.76 -15.06
C ASP A 136 4.33 -5.98 -16.28
N ILE A 137 4.48 -4.64 -16.16
CA ILE A 137 4.99 -3.81 -17.26
C ILE A 137 6.41 -4.26 -17.62
N ILE A 138 7.28 -4.43 -16.63
CA ILE A 138 8.68 -4.84 -16.82
C ILE A 138 8.78 -6.23 -17.49
N LYS A 139 7.92 -7.15 -17.08
CA LYS A 139 7.93 -8.54 -17.58
C LYS A 139 7.39 -8.66 -19.00
N ASN A 140 6.36 -7.89 -19.34
CA ASN A 140 5.62 -8.04 -20.57
C ASN A 140 6.09 -7.12 -21.71
N ASN A 141 7.11 -6.28 -21.46
CA ASN A 141 7.61 -5.34 -22.46
C ASN A 141 9.13 -5.35 -22.52
N ASP A 142 9.70 -5.52 -23.69
CA ASP A 142 11.15 -5.70 -23.85
C ASP A 142 11.91 -4.44 -24.28
N ASP A 143 11.28 -3.52 -25.02
CA ASP A 143 11.97 -2.42 -25.71
C ASP A 143 11.37 -1.02 -25.40
N LEU A 144 10.77 -0.83 -24.21
CA LEU A 144 10.24 0.49 -23.84
C LEU A 144 11.37 1.49 -23.54
N SER A 145 11.16 2.75 -23.92
CA SER A 145 11.98 3.87 -23.43
C SER A 145 11.71 4.13 -21.95
N ILE A 146 12.58 4.91 -21.31
CA ILE A 146 12.40 5.28 -19.88
C ILE A 146 11.11 6.09 -19.70
N GLU A 147 10.83 7.00 -20.64
CA GLU A 147 9.63 7.84 -20.64
C GLU A 147 8.35 7.01 -20.80
N GLU A 148 8.39 5.96 -21.64
CA GLU A 148 7.26 5.04 -21.80
C GLU A 148 7.03 4.23 -20.51
N ILE A 149 8.10 3.75 -19.87
CA ILE A 149 8.02 3.05 -18.58
C ILE A 149 7.40 3.96 -17.51
N GLU A 150 7.90 5.21 -17.39
CA GLU A 150 7.37 6.18 -16.43
C GLU A 150 5.88 6.46 -16.64
N LYS A 151 5.47 6.65 -17.91
CA LYS A 151 4.06 6.84 -18.29
C LYS A 151 3.20 5.63 -17.91
N LEU A 152 3.67 4.42 -18.16
CA LEU A 152 2.95 3.19 -17.80
C LEU A 152 2.87 3.01 -16.28
N CYS A 153 3.94 3.32 -15.54
CA CYS A 153 3.90 3.33 -14.07
C CYS A 153 2.83 4.29 -13.55
N GLN A 154 2.75 5.50 -14.13
CA GLN A 154 1.72 6.47 -13.78
C GLN A 154 0.31 5.96 -14.07
N GLN A 155 0.09 5.26 -15.19
CA GLN A 155 -1.20 4.64 -15.50
C GLN A 155 -1.58 3.55 -14.49
N VAL A 156 -0.62 2.74 -14.02
CA VAL A 156 -0.87 1.77 -12.94
C VAL A 156 -1.33 2.49 -11.68
N VAL A 157 -0.66 3.57 -11.29
CA VAL A 157 -1.06 4.37 -10.11
C VAL A 157 -2.49 4.90 -10.27
N GLU A 158 -2.81 5.54 -11.39
CA GLU A 158 -4.11 6.18 -11.67
C GLU A 158 -5.27 5.20 -11.79
N ASN A 159 -4.98 3.91 -11.98
CA ASN A 159 -5.98 2.84 -12.06
C ASN A 159 -5.96 1.89 -10.85
N THR A 160 -5.25 2.26 -9.77
CA THR A 160 -5.24 1.52 -8.49
C THR A 160 -6.13 2.21 -7.47
N TYR A 161 -7.08 1.47 -6.89
CA TYR A 161 -8.08 1.96 -5.94
C TYR A 161 -8.12 1.06 -4.72
N SER A 162 -8.00 1.64 -3.53
CA SER A 162 -8.03 0.89 -2.27
C SER A 162 -9.23 1.25 -1.41
N TYR A 163 -9.87 0.24 -0.84
CA TYR A 163 -11.05 0.32 0.01
C TYR A 163 -10.77 -0.40 1.32
N PHE A 164 -10.90 0.32 2.44
CA PHE A 164 -10.57 -0.20 3.77
C PHE A 164 -11.71 -0.03 4.74
N ILE A 165 -11.83 -0.97 5.65
CA ILE A 165 -12.66 -0.90 6.84
C ILE A 165 -11.73 -0.87 8.05
N PHE A 166 -11.72 0.26 8.75
CA PHE A 166 -10.99 0.45 9.98
C PHE A 166 -12.00 0.58 11.12
N PRO A 167 -12.11 -0.44 11.98
CA PRO A 167 -13.05 -0.40 13.09
C PRO A 167 -12.77 0.72 14.09
N ASP A 168 -11.52 1.16 14.16
CA ASP A 168 -11.08 2.28 15.00
C ASP A 168 -10.15 3.22 14.23
N LEU A 169 -10.66 4.41 13.90
CA LEU A 169 -9.90 5.47 13.22
C LEU A 169 -8.89 6.19 14.13
N ASN A 170 -8.88 5.92 15.45
CA ASN A 170 -7.94 6.57 16.36
C ASN A 170 -6.47 6.24 16.05
N TYR A 171 -6.17 5.08 15.47
CA TYR A 171 -4.83 4.72 15.01
C TYR A 171 -4.34 5.66 13.90
N LEU A 172 -5.17 5.90 12.88
CA LEU A 172 -4.89 6.89 11.82
C LEU A 172 -4.81 8.31 12.36
N TYR A 173 -5.71 8.68 13.27
CA TYR A 173 -5.77 10.01 13.86
C TYR A 173 -4.51 10.31 14.70
N LYS A 174 -4.17 9.44 15.62
CA LYS A 174 -2.95 9.56 16.45
C LYS A 174 -1.68 9.57 15.60
N GLY A 175 -1.68 8.82 14.51
CA GLY A 175 -0.59 8.80 13.53
C GLY A 175 -0.54 10.04 12.62
N GLY A 176 -1.58 10.88 12.60
CA GLY A 176 -1.69 12.04 11.72
C GLY A 176 -1.92 11.70 10.24
N ARG A 177 -2.37 10.49 9.91
CA ARG A 177 -2.61 10.00 8.54
C ARG A 177 -4.08 9.81 8.20
N ILE A 178 -4.97 10.36 9.02
CA ILE A 178 -6.43 10.24 8.83
C ILE A 178 -6.97 11.00 7.59
N GLY A 179 -6.26 11.99 7.08
CA GLY A 179 -6.64 12.74 5.89
C GLY A 179 -8.05 13.34 5.96
N ARG A 180 -8.79 13.27 4.84
CA ARG A 180 -10.18 13.76 4.76
C ARG A 180 -11.17 12.94 5.61
N ALA A 181 -10.79 11.71 6.05
CA ALA A 181 -11.62 10.91 6.94
C ALA A 181 -11.72 11.48 8.37
N GLN A 182 -10.97 12.53 8.71
CA GLN A 182 -11.07 13.24 9.99
C GLN A 182 -12.50 13.73 10.30
N SER A 183 -13.26 14.05 9.28
CA SER A 183 -14.67 14.46 9.41
C SER A 183 -15.56 13.39 10.05
N LEU A 184 -15.13 12.13 10.07
CA LEU A 184 -15.86 11.02 10.68
C LEU A 184 -15.62 10.88 12.18
N MET A 185 -14.54 11.46 12.75
CA MET A 185 -14.13 11.26 14.15
C MET A 185 -15.19 11.62 15.21
N GLY A 186 -16.02 12.63 14.93
CA GLY A 186 -17.11 13.04 15.85
C GLY A 186 -18.39 12.21 15.76
N SER A 187 -18.53 11.33 14.79
CA SER A 187 -19.77 10.63 14.46
C SER A 187 -19.73 9.10 14.60
N LEU A 188 -18.65 8.56 15.18
CA LEU A 188 -18.38 7.12 15.19
C LEU A 188 -19.18 6.30 16.21
N LEU A 189 -20.12 6.87 16.94
CA LEU A 189 -20.96 6.08 17.83
C LEU A 189 -21.84 5.13 16.99
N HIS A 190 -21.52 3.83 17.00
CA HIS A 190 -22.20 2.77 16.25
C HIS A 190 -22.11 2.89 14.70
N ILE A 191 -21.02 3.49 14.17
CA ILE A 191 -20.78 3.61 12.72
C ILE A 191 -19.47 2.94 12.36
N ILE A 192 -19.47 2.14 11.29
CA ILE A 192 -18.31 1.54 10.68
C ILE A 192 -17.97 2.34 9.42
N PRO A 193 -16.83 3.06 9.38
CA PRO A 193 -16.45 3.84 8.21
C PRO A 193 -15.87 2.98 7.10
N ILE A 194 -16.09 3.39 5.85
CA ILE A 194 -15.34 2.96 4.69
C ILE A 194 -14.42 4.11 4.32
N ILE A 195 -13.13 3.85 4.32
CA ILE A 195 -12.12 4.80 3.88
C ILE A 195 -11.37 4.22 2.67
N GLY A 196 -10.71 5.06 1.91
CA GLY A 196 -9.94 4.58 0.78
C GLY A 196 -8.92 5.57 0.27
N MET A 197 -8.13 5.08 -0.65
CA MET A 197 -7.15 5.85 -1.41
C MET A 197 -7.39 5.59 -2.89
N MET A 198 -7.62 6.68 -3.62
CA MET A 198 -7.95 6.64 -5.04
C MET A 198 -6.73 7.07 -5.86
N GLY A 199 -6.25 6.22 -6.75
CA GLY A 199 -5.06 6.50 -7.56
C GLY A 199 -5.23 7.69 -8.50
N ASP A 200 -6.47 8.01 -8.88
CA ASP A 200 -6.83 9.20 -9.67
C ASP A 200 -7.02 10.47 -8.81
N ASP A 201 -6.88 10.39 -7.48
CA ASP A 201 -6.79 11.57 -6.59
C ASP A 201 -5.32 12.05 -6.52
N PRO A 202 -5.00 13.23 -7.09
CA PRO A 202 -3.63 13.72 -7.12
C PRO A 202 -3.04 14.04 -5.73
N GLU A 203 -3.89 14.23 -4.71
CA GLU A 203 -3.42 14.49 -3.35
C GLU A 203 -2.94 13.21 -2.64
N GLY A 204 -3.40 12.03 -3.08
CA GLY A 204 -3.00 10.73 -2.51
C GLY A 204 -3.26 10.62 -1.00
N ILE A 205 -4.35 11.16 -0.49
CA ILE A 205 -4.70 11.14 0.93
C ILE A 205 -5.89 10.24 1.22
N VAL A 206 -5.98 9.78 2.48
CA VAL A 206 -7.13 8.99 2.93
C VAL A 206 -8.42 9.79 2.83
N SER A 207 -9.43 9.21 2.18
CA SER A 207 -10.74 9.81 1.97
C SER A 207 -11.85 8.94 2.57
N SER A 208 -12.94 9.59 3.01
CA SER A 208 -14.16 8.89 3.42
C SER A 208 -14.96 8.50 2.19
N LEU A 209 -15.24 7.21 2.01
CA LEU A 209 -15.98 6.66 0.87
C LEU A 209 -17.40 6.23 1.24
N GLY A 210 -17.70 6.10 2.53
CA GLY A 210 -18.99 5.67 3.00
C GLY A 210 -18.97 5.28 4.48
N LYS A 211 -20.11 4.81 4.95
CA LYS A 211 -20.28 4.33 6.32
C LYS A 211 -21.49 3.42 6.45
N GLY A 212 -21.47 2.53 7.43
CA GLY A 212 -22.59 1.65 7.75
C GLY A 212 -22.68 1.37 9.25
N ARG A 213 -23.70 0.62 9.64
CA ARG A 213 -23.92 0.21 11.04
C ARG A 213 -23.52 -1.25 11.28
N THR A 214 -23.37 -2.02 10.22
CA THR A 214 -22.95 -3.43 10.28
C THR A 214 -21.85 -3.69 9.27
N PHE A 215 -20.97 -4.66 9.56
CA PHE A 215 -19.93 -5.08 8.63
C PHE A 215 -20.50 -5.58 7.29
N LYS A 216 -21.60 -6.34 7.32
CA LYS A 216 -22.30 -6.79 6.10
C LYS A 216 -22.73 -5.63 5.21
N GLN A 217 -23.25 -4.54 5.82
CA GLN A 217 -23.65 -3.34 5.08
C GLN A 217 -22.45 -2.67 4.41
N VAL A 218 -21.34 -2.47 5.13
CA VAL A 218 -20.15 -1.81 4.56
C VAL A 218 -19.46 -2.70 3.54
N ASN A 219 -19.42 -4.03 3.72
CA ASN A 219 -18.91 -4.96 2.70
C ASN A 219 -19.70 -4.83 1.39
N ASN A 220 -21.04 -4.79 1.46
CA ASN A 220 -21.86 -4.59 0.27
C ASN A 220 -21.63 -3.21 -0.38
N GLN A 221 -21.42 -2.17 0.42
CA GLN A 221 -21.09 -0.83 -0.12
C GLN A 221 -19.73 -0.85 -0.84
N ILE A 222 -18.69 -1.55 -0.32
CA ILE A 222 -17.41 -1.68 -1.01
C ILE A 222 -17.60 -2.34 -2.39
N ILE A 223 -18.38 -3.42 -2.48
CA ILE A 223 -18.66 -4.07 -3.77
C ILE A 223 -19.36 -3.12 -4.74
N ASN A 224 -20.28 -2.31 -4.27
CA ASN A 224 -20.94 -1.31 -5.12
C ASN A 224 -19.96 -0.21 -5.56
N LEU A 225 -19.10 0.28 -4.66
CA LEU A 225 -18.04 1.26 -5.00
C LEU A 225 -17.08 0.70 -6.06
N ILE A 226 -16.68 -0.56 -5.93
CA ILE A 226 -15.84 -1.24 -6.94
C ILE A 226 -16.56 -1.28 -8.30
N LYS A 227 -17.82 -1.74 -8.33
CA LYS A 227 -18.60 -1.80 -9.58
C LYS A 227 -18.77 -0.44 -10.23
N THR A 228 -19.10 0.58 -9.44
CA THR A 228 -19.19 1.98 -9.94
C THR A 228 -17.85 2.42 -10.52
N LYS A 229 -16.71 2.14 -9.85
CA LYS A 229 -15.40 2.51 -10.37
C LYS A 229 -15.06 1.75 -11.67
N MET A 230 -15.41 0.49 -11.80
CA MET A 230 -15.28 -0.28 -13.05
C MET A 230 -16.10 0.36 -14.18
N GLU A 231 -17.33 0.78 -13.90
CA GLU A 231 -18.19 1.48 -14.88
C GLU A 231 -17.59 2.84 -15.30
N GLU A 232 -17.14 3.67 -14.35
CA GLU A 232 -16.48 4.95 -14.61
C GLU A 232 -15.25 4.81 -15.50
N LYS A 233 -14.47 3.73 -15.30
CA LYS A 233 -13.27 3.43 -16.08
C LYS A 233 -13.55 2.58 -17.33
N SER A 234 -14.78 2.24 -17.60
CA SER A 234 -15.17 1.33 -18.69
C SER A 234 -14.44 -0.02 -18.66
N ALA A 235 -14.12 -0.49 -17.44
CA ALA A 235 -13.41 -1.75 -17.20
C ALA A 235 -14.41 -2.90 -17.09
N SER A 236 -14.28 -3.93 -17.95
CA SER A 236 -15.13 -5.12 -17.91
C SER A 236 -14.73 -6.11 -16.82
N LYS A 237 -13.50 -5.99 -16.29
CA LYS A 237 -12.93 -6.84 -15.24
C LYS A 237 -11.89 -6.09 -14.42
N ILE A 238 -11.63 -6.59 -13.24
CA ILE A 238 -10.50 -6.19 -12.39
C ILE A 238 -9.27 -6.95 -12.91
N LYS A 239 -8.17 -6.24 -13.18
CA LYS A 239 -6.90 -6.85 -13.57
C LYS A 239 -6.27 -7.60 -12.40
N ARG A 240 -6.24 -6.95 -11.22
CA ARG A 240 -5.76 -7.58 -9.97
C ARG A 240 -6.49 -7.04 -8.75
N ALA A 241 -6.82 -7.92 -7.83
CA ALA A 241 -7.29 -7.58 -6.50
C ALA A 241 -6.29 -8.09 -5.45
N VAL A 242 -5.76 -7.19 -4.62
CA VAL A 242 -4.90 -7.53 -3.47
C VAL A 242 -5.70 -7.30 -2.21
N PHE A 243 -6.02 -8.36 -1.51
CA PHE A 243 -6.81 -8.32 -0.29
C PHE A 243 -5.88 -8.31 0.93
N LEU A 244 -6.16 -7.45 1.88
CA LEU A 244 -5.52 -7.43 3.18
C LEU A 244 -6.44 -8.09 4.19
N SER A 245 -6.10 -9.29 4.64
CA SER A 245 -6.82 -9.98 5.71
C SER A 245 -6.54 -9.29 7.04
N GLY A 246 -7.58 -9.25 7.88
CA GLY A 246 -7.61 -8.50 9.12
C GLY A 246 -6.39 -8.69 10.02
N TYR A 247 -6.04 -7.63 10.71
CA TYR A 247 -4.99 -7.63 11.71
C TYR A 247 -5.51 -8.31 13.00
N GLY A 248 -4.95 -9.47 13.33
CA GLY A 248 -5.42 -10.29 14.45
C GLY A 248 -6.68 -11.11 14.13
N GLU A 249 -7.33 -11.66 15.14
CA GLU A 249 -8.53 -12.49 15.03
C GLU A 249 -9.83 -11.68 14.92
N LYS A 250 -9.79 -10.43 15.32
CA LYS A 250 -10.96 -9.55 15.32
C LYS A 250 -11.44 -9.31 13.89
N ASN A 251 -12.74 -9.50 13.66
CA ASN A 251 -13.40 -9.32 12.37
C ASN A 251 -12.96 -10.28 11.24
N ARG A 252 -12.34 -11.42 11.54
CA ARG A 252 -11.89 -12.39 10.53
C ARG A 252 -13.05 -12.84 9.64
N ASP A 253 -14.16 -13.31 10.23
CA ASP A 253 -15.31 -13.83 9.48
C ASP A 253 -15.89 -12.79 8.50
N VAL A 254 -15.96 -11.53 8.92
CA VAL A 254 -16.50 -10.47 8.06
C VAL A 254 -15.49 -10.01 7.01
N ALA A 255 -14.20 -10.15 7.27
CA ALA A 255 -13.16 -9.95 6.28
C ALA A 255 -13.21 -11.05 5.20
N GLU A 256 -13.39 -12.32 5.60
CA GLU A 256 -13.57 -13.45 4.69
C GLU A 256 -14.85 -13.30 3.85
N GLU A 257 -15.95 -12.78 4.41
CA GLU A 257 -17.14 -12.44 3.63
C GLU A 257 -16.84 -11.44 2.50
N LEU A 258 -16.00 -10.41 2.77
CA LEU A 258 -15.58 -9.47 1.73
C LEU A 258 -14.71 -10.15 0.67
N VAL A 259 -13.79 -11.04 1.07
CA VAL A 259 -12.96 -11.83 0.13
C VAL A 259 -13.85 -12.58 -0.87
N GLU A 260 -14.84 -13.33 -0.37
CA GLU A 260 -15.74 -14.11 -1.24
C GLU A 260 -16.56 -13.21 -2.19
N LYS A 261 -17.01 -12.05 -1.70
CA LYS A 261 -17.73 -11.08 -2.54
C LYS A 261 -16.85 -10.48 -3.65
N VAL A 262 -15.58 -10.19 -3.35
CA VAL A 262 -14.63 -9.66 -4.35
C VAL A 262 -14.26 -10.75 -5.35
N ARG A 263 -14.04 -11.98 -4.90
CA ARG A 263 -13.78 -13.14 -5.79
C ARG A 263 -14.92 -13.44 -6.75
N ALA A 264 -16.15 -13.10 -6.39
CA ALA A 264 -17.30 -13.25 -7.27
C ALA A 264 -17.39 -12.20 -8.40
N LEU A 265 -16.54 -11.16 -8.36
CA LEU A 265 -16.43 -10.18 -9.46
C LEU A 265 -15.51 -10.72 -10.56
N PRO A 266 -15.69 -10.27 -11.82
CA PRO A 266 -14.72 -10.57 -12.88
C PRO A 266 -13.33 -10.05 -12.50
N CYS A 267 -12.37 -10.94 -12.26
CA CYS A 267 -11.02 -10.62 -11.81
C CYS A 267 -10.02 -11.62 -12.38
N ASP A 268 -8.91 -11.11 -12.96
CA ASP A 268 -7.89 -11.97 -13.55
C ASP A 268 -6.95 -12.56 -12.51
N ASP A 269 -6.58 -11.76 -11.49
CA ASP A 269 -5.61 -12.16 -10.48
C ASP A 269 -6.07 -11.72 -9.08
N PHE A 270 -6.00 -12.64 -8.12
CA PHE A 270 -6.43 -12.41 -6.74
C PHE A 270 -5.36 -12.83 -5.75
N VAL A 271 -4.83 -11.86 -4.99
CA VAL A 271 -3.77 -12.07 -4.01
C VAL A 271 -4.28 -11.83 -2.59
N LEU A 272 -4.07 -12.80 -1.70
CA LEU A 272 -4.25 -12.61 -0.26
C LEU A 272 -2.96 -12.03 0.33
N GLY A 273 -3.02 -10.76 0.67
CA GLY A 273 -1.89 -10.03 1.23
C GLY A 273 -1.66 -10.31 2.71
N LYS A 274 -0.51 -9.90 3.20
CA LYS A 274 -0.07 -10.00 4.58
C LYS A 274 0.29 -8.63 5.13
N ALA A 275 -0.31 -8.25 6.25
CA ALA A 275 -0.02 -6.99 6.92
C ALA A 275 1.42 -6.96 7.46
N GLY A 276 2.11 -5.83 7.27
CA GLY A 276 3.41 -5.55 7.84
C GLY A 276 3.35 -4.87 9.22
N LEU A 277 4.49 -4.87 9.94
CA LEU A 277 4.63 -4.20 11.23
C LEU A 277 4.29 -2.72 11.16
N VAL A 278 4.82 -2.02 10.16
CA VAL A 278 4.60 -0.59 9.96
C VAL A 278 3.14 -0.27 9.62
N ASP A 279 2.47 -1.15 8.87
CA ASP A 279 1.06 -0.98 8.51
C ASP A 279 0.16 -1.10 9.75
N ALA A 280 0.48 -2.04 10.65
CA ALA A 280 -0.27 -2.26 11.89
C ALA A 280 -0.33 -1.03 12.80
N VAL A 281 0.70 -0.16 12.76
CA VAL A 281 0.74 1.11 13.52
C VAL A 281 -0.48 1.99 13.22
N TYR A 282 -0.93 2.00 11.96
CA TYR A 282 -1.99 2.89 11.48
C TYR A 282 -3.33 2.20 11.31
N CYS A 283 -3.30 0.91 11.01
CA CYS A 283 -4.51 0.13 10.78
C CYS A 283 -5.21 -0.31 12.08
N GLY A 284 -4.43 -0.67 13.09
CA GLY A 284 -4.98 -1.20 14.34
C GLY A 284 -5.64 -2.57 14.21
N PRO A 285 -6.17 -3.12 15.34
CA PRO A 285 -6.82 -4.43 15.36
C PRO A 285 -8.09 -4.51 14.53
N GLY A 286 -8.24 -5.57 13.75
CA GLY A 286 -9.45 -5.90 13.01
C GLY A 286 -9.67 -5.07 11.75
N ALA A 287 -8.67 -4.30 11.29
CA ALA A 287 -8.72 -3.61 10.01
C ALA A 287 -8.59 -4.60 8.84
N TYR A 288 -9.29 -4.37 7.75
CA TYR A 288 -9.19 -5.16 6.52
C TYR A 288 -9.60 -4.34 5.29
N GLY A 289 -9.31 -4.85 4.11
CA GLY A 289 -9.66 -4.14 2.89
C GLY A 289 -9.16 -4.81 1.62
N VAL A 290 -9.45 -4.19 0.50
CA VAL A 290 -9.03 -4.64 -0.82
C VAL A 290 -8.50 -3.47 -1.64
N SER A 291 -7.42 -3.71 -2.36
CA SER A 291 -6.95 -2.83 -3.43
C SER A 291 -7.22 -3.49 -4.77
N ILE A 292 -7.79 -2.76 -5.71
CA ILE A 292 -8.02 -3.23 -7.08
C ILE A 292 -7.17 -2.43 -8.06
N LEU A 293 -6.68 -3.09 -9.10
CA LEU A 293 -6.09 -2.51 -10.32
C LEU A 293 -7.06 -2.79 -11.47
N LEU A 294 -7.48 -1.74 -12.19
CA LEU A 294 -8.38 -1.81 -13.35
C LEU A 294 -7.64 -1.75 -14.67
#